data_21503d9616bfdf6b1162840cc1b2f72e
#
_entry.id   21503d9616bfdf6b1162840cc1b2f72e
#
_cell.length_a   1.000
_cell.length_b   1.000
_cell.length_c   1.000
_cell.angle_alpha   90.00
_cell.angle_beta   90.00
_cell.angle_gamma   90.00
#
_symmetry.space_group_name_H-M   'P 1'
#
loop_
_entity.id
_entity.type
_entity.pdbx_description
1 polymer ?
#
loop_
_entity_poly.entity_id
_entity_poly.type
_entity_poly.pdbx_seq_one_letter_code
_entity_poly.pdbx_strand_id
1 'polypeptide(L)'
;FTLFLAASLLASLATSLLQLVLARFLQAVGVSVATVVTRAIVRDSFEPEPAAVALSFITAVMGVAPVIAPVFGGLATEAVGWRGIFWLHAAMALLVVALLARVLRETRPADTESMTARELLAGARVLIADRGFSGHALTYSFISASGFIFITVGAALYERLFGLSGAEFGLLWSLLAISYIAGATAAGTLSRRLGRQRTRRVGLGINVAATLLFVVAAWLQPPLLGVFSLSLGMLMFANGLISPLALAAAVDDHPQLAGVAAGLSSSIAMLVSMACAIITGAIYDGTAHGCAVLMAITCALAWWAMRRADSASMSTTRKA
;
A
#
# COMPACT_ATOMS: atom_id res chain seq x y z
N PHE A 1 -7.43 6.11 18.64
CA PHE A 1 -7.47 4.70 19.05
C PHE A 1 -8.80 4.31 19.72
N THR A 2 -9.47 5.19 20.48
CA THR A 2 -10.79 4.90 21.07
C THR A 2 -11.84 4.57 20.02
N LEU A 3 -11.88 5.29 18.90
CA LEU A 3 -12.73 4.97 17.76
C LEU A 3 -12.40 3.60 17.16
N PHE A 4 -11.12 3.27 17.01
CA PHE A 4 -10.67 1.96 16.52
C PHE A 4 -11.10 0.83 17.47
N LEU A 5 -10.98 1.03 18.79
CA LEU A 5 -11.45 0.08 19.80
C LEU A 5 -12.96 -0.15 19.67
N ALA A 6 -13.76 0.92 19.69
CA ALA A 6 -15.22 0.81 19.55
C ALA A 6 -15.64 0.13 18.25
N ALA A 7 -14.99 0.50 17.12
CA ALA A 7 -15.25 -0.11 15.83
C ALA A 7 -14.84 -1.60 15.77
N SER A 8 -13.76 -2.00 16.48
CA SER A 8 -13.35 -3.41 16.58
C SER A 8 -14.39 -4.24 17.33
N LEU A 9 -14.94 -3.70 18.41
CA LEU A 9 -16.03 -4.34 19.13
C LEU A 9 -17.29 -4.46 18.26
N LEU A 10 -17.68 -3.40 17.54
CA LEU A 10 -18.80 -3.44 16.60
C LEU A 10 -18.58 -4.50 15.49
N ALA A 11 -17.37 -4.60 14.95
CA ALA A 11 -17.03 -5.60 13.94
C ALA A 11 -17.14 -7.03 14.46
N SER A 12 -16.73 -7.29 15.72
CA SER A 12 -16.84 -8.62 16.33
C SER A 12 -18.30 -9.08 16.53
N LEU A 13 -19.22 -8.12 16.73
CA LEU A 13 -20.64 -8.34 16.94
C LEU A 13 -21.47 -8.26 15.65
N ALA A 14 -20.84 -7.99 14.49
CA ALA A 14 -21.56 -7.82 13.24
C ALA A 14 -22.35 -9.08 12.83
N THR A 15 -23.64 -8.90 12.53
CA THR A 15 -24.55 -9.95 12.06
C THR A 15 -24.87 -9.84 10.57
N SER A 16 -24.49 -8.73 9.94
CA SER A 16 -24.65 -8.51 8.50
C SER A 16 -23.36 -7.97 7.87
N LEU A 17 -23.21 -8.18 6.54
CA LEU A 17 -22.08 -7.66 5.78
C LEU A 17 -22.00 -6.13 5.87
N LEU A 18 -23.14 -5.43 5.81
CA LEU A 18 -23.17 -3.97 5.90
C LEU A 18 -22.63 -3.47 7.25
N GLN A 19 -23.04 -4.10 8.36
CA GLN A 19 -22.51 -3.76 9.69
C GLN A 19 -20.99 -3.96 9.75
N LEU A 20 -20.50 -5.07 9.19
CA LEU A 20 -19.06 -5.34 9.15
C LEU A 20 -18.31 -4.28 8.32
N VAL A 21 -18.82 -3.93 7.15
CA VAL A 21 -18.23 -2.91 6.27
C VAL A 21 -18.19 -1.55 6.97
N LEU A 22 -19.29 -1.13 7.62
CA LEU A 22 -19.33 0.13 8.37
C LEU A 22 -18.35 0.13 9.56
N ALA A 23 -18.30 -0.97 10.31
CA ALA A 23 -17.34 -1.11 11.40
C ALA A 23 -15.88 -1.04 10.89
N ARG A 24 -15.55 -1.68 9.77
CA ARG A 24 -14.23 -1.61 9.13
C ARG A 24 -13.90 -0.20 8.64
N PHE A 25 -14.88 0.53 8.11
CA PHE A 25 -14.69 1.93 7.75
C PHE A 25 -14.33 2.78 8.98
N LEU A 26 -15.06 2.63 10.08
CA LEU A 26 -14.77 3.33 11.33
C LEU A 26 -13.40 2.95 11.92
N GLN A 27 -13.02 1.66 11.83
CA GLN A 27 -11.66 1.22 12.20
C GLN A 27 -10.59 1.94 11.38
N ALA A 28 -10.78 2.04 10.06
CA ALA A 28 -9.84 2.72 9.17
C ALA A 28 -9.71 4.21 9.50
N VAL A 29 -10.83 4.90 9.76
CA VAL A 29 -10.81 6.29 10.24
C VAL A 29 -10.06 6.42 11.56
N GLY A 30 -10.31 5.51 12.52
CA GLY A 30 -9.64 5.53 13.84
C GLY A 30 -8.13 5.32 13.78
N VAL A 31 -7.63 4.54 12.82
CA VAL A 31 -6.19 4.24 12.69
C VAL A 31 -5.46 5.20 11.77
N SER A 32 -6.15 5.85 10.82
CA SER A 32 -5.52 6.75 9.84
C SER A 32 -4.79 7.93 10.51
N VAL A 33 -5.35 8.45 11.59
CA VAL A 33 -4.76 9.52 12.39
C VAL A 33 -3.46 9.08 13.08
N ALA A 34 -3.38 7.81 13.49
CA ALA A 34 -2.24 7.30 14.25
C ALA A 34 -0.90 7.43 13.52
N THR A 35 -0.87 7.14 12.23
CA THR A 35 0.36 7.20 11.43
C THR A 35 0.88 8.63 11.25
N VAL A 36 -0.02 9.60 11.14
CA VAL A 36 0.31 11.02 11.00
C VAL A 36 0.77 11.59 12.34
N VAL A 37 -0.03 11.36 13.39
CA VAL A 37 0.23 11.87 14.74
C VAL A 37 1.53 11.28 15.32
N THR A 38 1.81 9.99 15.11
CA THR A 38 3.07 9.39 15.57
C THR A 38 4.30 10.09 14.99
N ARG A 39 4.28 10.45 13.70
CA ARG A 39 5.40 11.18 13.09
C ARG A 39 5.52 12.61 13.61
N ALA A 40 4.40 13.26 13.90
CA ALA A 40 4.39 14.59 14.52
C ALA A 40 4.99 14.52 15.94
N ILE A 41 4.50 13.61 16.79
CA ILE A 41 5.01 13.42 18.16
C ILE A 41 6.53 13.19 18.17
N VAL A 42 7.04 12.37 17.26
CA VAL A 42 8.50 12.12 17.17
C VAL A 42 9.25 13.41 16.83
N ARG A 43 8.76 14.21 15.86
CA ARG A 43 9.39 15.48 15.50
C ARG A 43 9.34 16.52 16.61
N ASP A 44 8.24 16.54 17.36
CA ASP A 44 8.04 17.51 18.46
C ASP A 44 8.80 17.13 19.73
N SER A 45 9.11 15.82 19.89
CA SER A 45 9.70 15.28 21.12
C SER A 45 11.22 15.08 21.06
N PHE A 46 11.80 15.03 19.85
CA PHE A 46 13.21 14.70 19.66
C PHE A 46 13.94 15.75 18.80
N GLU A 47 15.23 15.97 19.09
CA GLU A 47 16.15 16.67 18.21
C GLU A 47 16.24 15.98 16.84
N PRO A 48 16.68 16.67 15.76
CA PRO A 48 16.66 16.14 14.39
C PRO A 48 17.32 14.77 14.20
N GLU A 49 18.50 14.53 14.81
CA GLU A 49 19.21 13.25 14.67
C GLU A 49 18.51 12.10 15.40
N PRO A 50 18.14 12.20 16.70
CA PRO A 50 17.33 11.17 17.37
C PRO A 50 15.97 10.97 16.72
N ALA A 51 15.32 12.01 16.21
CA ALA A 51 14.05 11.89 15.47
C ALA A 51 14.20 11.04 14.22
N ALA A 52 15.28 11.23 13.45
CA ALA A 52 15.55 10.41 12.26
C ALA A 52 15.74 8.92 12.61
N VAL A 53 16.42 8.61 13.72
CA VAL A 53 16.61 7.24 14.21
C VAL A 53 15.27 6.63 14.61
N ALA A 54 14.44 7.35 15.39
CA ALA A 54 13.14 6.88 15.82
C ALA A 54 12.18 6.63 14.62
N LEU A 55 12.14 7.55 13.65
CA LEU A 55 11.34 7.39 12.42
C LEU A 55 11.82 6.22 11.57
N SER A 56 13.13 5.97 11.52
CA SER A 56 13.71 4.82 10.83
C SER A 56 13.28 3.51 11.47
N PHE A 57 13.30 3.44 12.81
CA PHE A 57 12.83 2.27 13.56
C PHE A 57 11.34 2.01 13.32
N ILE A 58 10.49 3.04 13.41
CA ILE A 58 9.06 2.94 13.10
C ILE A 58 8.83 2.41 11.68
N THR A 59 9.59 2.93 10.72
CA THR A 59 9.49 2.49 9.31
C THR A 59 9.92 1.03 9.15
N ALA A 60 10.97 0.58 9.85
CA ALA A 60 11.41 -0.81 9.85
C ALA A 60 10.32 -1.75 10.41
N VAL A 61 9.71 -1.39 11.53
CA VAL A 61 8.60 -2.16 12.14
C VAL A 61 7.41 -2.23 11.19
N MET A 62 7.04 -1.10 10.54
CA MET A 62 5.98 -1.07 9.53
C MET A 62 6.30 -1.95 8.32
N GLY A 63 7.58 -2.06 7.93
CA GLY A 63 8.02 -2.93 6.84
C GLY A 63 7.94 -4.43 7.17
N VAL A 64 8.13 -4.79 8.45
CA VAL A 64 8.06 -6.19 8.91
C VAL A 64 6.61 -6.66 9.10
N ALA A 65 5.70 -5.76 9.46
CA ALA A 65 4.31 -6.10 9.75
C ALA A 65 3.59 -6.88 8.62
N PRO A 66 3.70 -6.51 7.33
CA PRO A 66 3.08 -7.27 6.23
C PRO A 66 3.64 -8.69 6.04
N VAL A 67 4.84 -8.97 6.56
CA VAL A 67 5.45 -10.31 6.53
C VAL A 67 4.87 -11.19 7.62
N ILE A 68 4.71 -10.63 8.82
CA ILE A 68 4.33 -11.40 10.02
C ILE A 68 2.79 -11.51 10.14
N ALA A 69 2.07 -10.43 9.89
CA ALA A 69 0.63 -10.34 10.15
C ALA A 69 -0.22 -11.39 9.40
N PRO A 70 0.06 -11.78 8.15
CA PRO A 70 -0.76 -12.78 7.46
C PRO A 70 -0.65 -14.19 8.08
N VAL A 71 0.55 -14.58 8.55
CA VAL A 71 0.75 -15.87 9.23
C VAL A 71 -0.05 -15.89 10.54
N PHE A 72 0.14 -14.87 11.36
CA PHE A 72 -0.62 -14.76 12.62
C PHE A 72 -2.11 -14.62 12.39
N GLY A 73 -2.52 -13.90 11.34
CA GLY A 73 -3.92 -13.73 10.94
C GLY A 73 -4.54 -15.07 10.49
N GLY A 74 -3.82 -15.87 9.70
CA GLY A 74 -4.25 -17.20 9.29
C GLY A 74 -4.44 -18.13 10.47
N LEU A 75 -3.40 -18.27 11.32
CA LEU A 75 -3.46 -19.08 12.54
C LEU A 75 -4.56 -18.62 13.52
N ALA A 76 -4.72 -17.31 13.71
CA ALA A 76 -5.76 -16.76 14.56
C ALA A 76 -7.16 -17.06 13.99
N THR A 77 -7.34 -16.98 12.67
CA THR A 77 -8.62 -17.32 12.03
C THR A 77 -9.00 -18.77 12.24
N GLU A 78 -8.03 -19.68 12.16
CA GLU A 78 -8.25 -21.11 12.40
C GLU A 78 -8.55 -21.38 13.89
N ALA A 79 -7.87 -20.69 14.81
CA ALA A 79 -8.01 -20.92 16.25
C ALA A 79 -9.29 -20.30 16.86
N VAL A 80 -9.63 -19.06 16.50
CA VAL A 80 -10.70 -18.27 17.14
C VAL A 80 -11.77 -17.76 16.17
N GLY A 81 -11.65 -18.12 14.90
CA GLY A 81 -12.53 -17.66 13.82
C GLY A 81 -12.36 -16.18 13.49
N TRP A 82 -13.03 -15.71 12.43
CA TRP A 82 -12.91 -14.33 11.96
C TRP A 82 -13.39 -13.28 13.00
N ARG A 83 -14.40 -13.62 13.81
CA ARG A 83 -14.86 -12.73 14.89
C ARG A 83 -13.81 -12.57 16.00
N GLY A 84 -13.08 -13.63 16.31
CA GLY A 84 -12.00 -13.63 17.29
C GLY A 84 -10.88 -12.66 16.93
N ILE A 85 -10.58 -12.46 15.62
CA ILE A 85 -9.62 -11.46 15.16
C ILE A 85 -10.00 -10.05 15.60
N PHE A 86 -11.30 -9.70 15.52
CA PHE A 86 -11.76 -8.38 15.96
C PHE A 86 -11.70 -8.22 17.48
N TRP A 87 -11.88 -9.28 18.25
CA TRP A 87 -11.61 -9.26 19.69
C TRP A 87 -10.14 -9.05 20.00
N LEU A 88 -9.23 -9.67 19.25
CA LEU A 88 -7.78 -9.41 19.37
C LEU A 88 -7.44 -7.96 19.04
N HIS A 89 -8.01 -7.40 17.97
CA HIS A 89 -7.85 -5.98 17.64
C HIS A 89 -8.37 -5.07 18.77
N ALA A 90 -9.52 -5.39 19.36
CA ALA A 90 -10.08 -4.62 20.48
C ALA A 90 -9.17 -4.69 21.71
N ALA A 91 -8.65 -5.87 22.05
CA ALA A 91 -7.72 -6.04 23.17
C ALA A 91 -6.41 -5.26 22.96
N MET A 92 -5.84 -5.32 21.75
CA MET A 92 -4.65 -4.53 21.40
C MET A 92 -4.93 -3.03 21.47
N ALA A 93 -6.08 -2.57 20.94
CA ALA A 93 -6.45 -1.17 20.99
C ALA A 93 -6.64 -0.68 22.42
N LEU A 94 -7.26 -1.48 23.28
CA LEU A 94 -7.43 -1.17 24.70
C LEU A 94 -6.08 -1.03 25.40
N LEU A 95 -5.15 -1.95 25.14
CA LEU A 95 -3.79 -1.88 25.68
C LEU A 95 -3.09 -0.60 25.23
N VAL A 96 -3.15 -0.27 23.93
CA VAL A 96 -2.54 0.95 23.38
C VAL A 96 -3.17 2.20 24.00
N VAL A 97 -4.50 2.27 24.11
CA VAL A 97 -5.20 3.39 24.74
C VAL A 97 -4.77 3.55 26.20
N ALA A 98 -4.70 2.44 26.95
CA ALA A 98 -4.28 2.47 28.36
C ALA A 98 -2.81 2.92 28.53
N LEU A 99 -1.91 2.49 27.65
CA LEU A 99 -0.51 2.93 27.66
C LEU A 99 -0.38 4.40 27.27
N LEU A 100 -1.05 4.84 26.21
CA LEU A 100 -1.00 6.24 25.77
C LEU A 100 -1.60 7.18 26.83
N ALA A 101 -2.69 6.81 27.49
CA ALA A 101 -3.29 7.60 28.55
C ALA A 101 -2.34 7.83 29.76
N ARG A 102 -1.38 6.93 29.97
CA ARG A 102 -0.38 7.04 31.05
C ARG A 102 0.88 7.79 30.65
N VAL A 103 1.29 7.67 29.39
CA VAL A 103 2.64 8.10 28.95
C VAL A 103 2.57 9.33 28.05
N LEU A 104 1.52 9.48 27.24
CA LEU A 104 1.44 10.55 26.26
C LEU A 104 1.08 11.88 26.95
N ARG A 105 1.97 12.87 26.77
CA ARG A 105 1.74 14.27 27.13
C ARG A 105 1.50 15.07 25.85
N GLU A 106 0.83 16.22 25.97
CA GLU A 106 0.71 17.15 24.83
C GLU A 106 2.10 17.64 24.41
N THR A 107 2.43 17.42 23.13
CA THR A 107 3.75 17.75 22.58
C THR A 107 3.71 18.90 21.60
N ARG A 108 2.51 19.37 21.19
CA ARG A 108 2.36 20.41 20.18
C ARG A 108 2.86 21.76 20.71
N PRO A 109 3.82 22.44 20.05
CA PRO A 109 4.18 23.82 20.34
C PRO A 109 2.98 24.75 20.16
N ALA A 110 2.82 25.74 21.05
CA ALA A 110 1.67 26.66 21.06
C ALA A 110 1.53 27.49 19.78
N ASP A 111 2.64 27.74 19.07
CA ASP A 111 2.72 28.65 17.93
C ASP A 111 2.86 27.94 16.56
N THR A 112 2.43 26.70 16.44
CA THR A 112 2.53 25.99 15.14
C THR A 112 1.42 26.45 14.21
N GLU A 113 1.76 27.26 13.20
CA GLU A 113 0.87 27.59 12.09
C GLU A 113 0.55 26.31 11.31
N SER A 114 -0.73 26.00 11.18
CA SER A 114 -1.20 24.88 10.34
C SER A 114 -1.61 25.42 8.97
N MET A 115 -1.20 24.74 7.91
CA MET A 115 -1.73 25.05 6.56
C MET A 115 -3.25 25.05 6.58
N THR A 116 -3.83 26.07 6.01
CA THR A 116 -5.29 26.16 5.85
C THR A 116 -5.78 25.17 4.81
N ALA A 117 -7.05 24.74 4.90
CA ALA A 117 -7.67 23.89 3.88
C ALA A 117 -7.61 24.53 2.48
N ARG A 118 -7.65 25.87 2.40
CA ARG A 118 -7.55 26.61 1.14
C ARG A 118 -6.16 26.49 0.52
N GLU A 119 -5.10 26.58 1.31
CA GLU A 119 -3.71 26.40 0.85
C GLU A 119 -3.45 24.98 0.41
N LEU A 120 -3.96 23.98 1.15
CA LEU A 120 -3.88 22.57 0.75
C LEU A 120 -4.56 22.31 -0.60
N LEU A 121 -5.77 22.84 -0.80
CA LEU A 121 -6.49 22.72 -2.06
C LEU A 121 -5.80 23.45 -3.20
N ALA A 122 -5.23 24.62 -2.95
CA ALA A 122 -4.47 25.37 -3.94
C ALA A 122 -3.21 24.60 -4.37
N GLY A 123 -2.44 24.07 -3.42
CA GLY A 123 -1.28 23.22 -3.68
C GLY A 123 -1.66 21.96 -4.46
N ALA A 124 -2.74 21.28 -4.08
CA ALA A 124 -3.23 20.10 -4.79
C ALA A 124 -3.61 20.40 -6.25
N ARG A 125 -4.25 21.55 -6.52
CA ARG A 125 -4.59 21.98 -7.89
C ARG A 125 -3.36 22.19 -8.75
N VAL A 126 -2.33 22.86 -8.20
CA VAL A 126 -1.04 23.07 -8.89
C VAL A 126 -0.41 21.73 -9.26
N LEU A 127 -0.34 20.80 -8.30
CA LEU A 127 0.26 19.48 -8.51
C LEU A 127 -0.50 18.65 -9.54
N ILE A 128 -1.85 18.60 -9.48
CA ILE A 128 -2.66 17.83 -10.44
C ILE A 128 -2.52 18.38 -11.87
N ALA A 129 -2.35 19.68 -12.01
CA ALA A 129 -2.15 20.32 -13.32
C ALA A 129 -0.76 20.01 -13.91
N ASP A 130 0.23 19.71 -13.07
CA ASP A 130 1.57 19.33 -13.51
C ASP A 130 1.58 17.92 -14.11
N ARG A 131 2.13 17.80 -15.34
CA ARG A 131 2.19 16.52 -16.06
C ARG A 131 3.22 15.56 -15.49
N GLY A 132 4.31 16.06 -14.94
CA GLY A 132 5.35 15.26 -14.27
C GLY A 132 4.79 14.60 -13.02
N PHE A 133 4.26 15.44 -12.10
CA PHE A 133 3.62 14.98 -10.89
C PHE A 133 2.51 13.97 -11.17
N SER A 134 1.53 14.32 -12.03
CA SER A 134 0.39 13.45 -12.32
C SER A 134 0.81 12.12 -12.94
N GLY A 135 1.83 12.12 -13.80
CA GLY A 135 2.38 10.89 -14.38
C GLY A 135 3.04 9.98 -13.33
N HIS A 136 3.83 10.54 -12.41
CA HIS A 136 4.47 9.77 -11.33
C HIS A 136 3.47 9.27 -10.30
N ALA A 137 2.51 10.11 -9.88
CA ALA A 137 1.46 9.75 -8.95
C ALA A 137 0.55 8.63 -9.50
N LEU A 138 0.16 8.71 -10.80
CA LEU A 138 -0.61 7.65 -11.45
C LEU A 138 0.19 6.37 -11.64
N THR A 139 1.49 6.45 -11.96
CA THR A 139 2.36 5.26 -12.00
C THR A 139 2.38 4.55 -10.65
N TYR A 140 2.62 5.31 -9.57
CA TYR A 140 2.56 4.78 -8.20
C TYR A 140 1.19 4.16 -7.89
N SER A 141 0.10 4.81 -8.30
CA SER A 141 -1.27 4.35 -8.05
C SER A 141 -1.60 3.03 -8.75
N PHE A 142 -1.30 2.91 -10.04
CA PHE A 142 -1.62 1.69 -10.79
C PHE A 142 -0.72 0.50 -10.40
N ILE A 143 0.54 0.76 -10.05
CA ILE A 143 1.43 -0.25 -9.50
C ILE A 143 0.91 -0.75 -8.14
N SER A 144 0.49 0.14 -7.25
CA SER A 144 -0.10 -0.24 -5.96
C SER A 144 -1.41 -1.01 -6.14
N ALA A 145 -2.27 -0.58 -7.07
CA ALA A 145 -3.55 -1.22 -7.33
C ALA A 145 -3.42 -2.69 -7.74
N SER A 146 -2.37 -3.07 -8.47
CA SER A 146 -2.15 -4.48 -8.86
C SER A 146 -2.00 -5.40 -7.65
N GLY A 147 -1.39 -4.93 -6.55
CA GLY A 147 -1.33 -5.66 -5.29
C GLY A 147 -2.71 -5.77 -4.62
N PHE A 148 -3.51 -4.70 -4.65
CA PHE A 148 -4.86 -4.70 -4.05
C PHE A 148 -5.86 -5.56 -4.81
N ILE A 149 -5.73 -5.70 -6.14
CA ILE A 149 -6.51 -6.66 -6.94
C ILE A 149 -6.30 -8.06 -6.38
N PHE A 150 -5.05 -8.47 -6.16
CA PHE A 150 -4.76 -9.80 -5.64
C PHE A 150 -5.19 -9.96 -4.18
N ILE A 151 -4.89 -9.00 -3.29
CA ILE A 151 -5.23 -9.12 -1.86
C ILE A 151 -6.74 -9.26 -1.62
N THR A 152 -7.57 -8.73 -2.54
CA THR A 152 -9.03 -8.77 -2.41
C THR A 152 -9.59 -10.18 -2.49
N VAL A 153 -9.07 -11.02 -3.36
CA VAL A 153 -9.61 -12.37 -3.62
C VAL A 153 -8.56 -13.47 -3.46
N GLY A 154 -7.31 -13.11 -3.18
CA GLY A 154 -6.19 -14.06 -3.18
C GLY A 154 -6.39 -15.26 -2.28
N ALA A 155 -6.87 -15.08 -1.04
CA ALA A 155 -7.12 -16.18 -0.12
C ALA A 155 -8.17 -17.15 -0.69
N ALA A 156 -9.33 -16.63 -1.12
CA ALA A 156 -10.39 -17.45 -1.68
C ALA A 156 -9.98 -18.13 -3.01
N LEU A 157 -9.15 -17.44 -3.81
CA LEU A 157 -8.63 -17.98 -5.06
C LEU A 157 -7.68 -19.16 -4.82
N TYR A 158 -6.75 -19.02 -3.88
CA TYR A 158 -5.78 -20.07 -3.56
C TYR A 158 -6.42 -21.26 -2.84
N GLU A 159 -7.38 -21.01 -1.95
CA GLU A 159 -8.20 -22.06 -1.35
C GLU A 159 -8.93 -22.87 -2.44
N ARG A 160 -9.60 -22.18 -3.36
CA ARG A 160 -10.41 -22.83 -4.41
C ARG A 160 -9.58 -23.56 -5.44
N LEU A 161 -8.46 -22.99 -5.92
CA LEU A 161 -7.65 -23.56 -7.00
C LEU A 161 -6.66 -24.63 -6.51
N PHE A 162 -6.15 -24.46 -5.28
CA PHE A 162 -5.04 -25.26 -4.77
C PHE A 162 -5.33 -25.93 -3.43
N GLY A 163 -6.50 -25.68 -2.81
CA GLY A 163 -6.88 -26.27 -1.53
C GLY A 163 -6.07 -25.75 -0.33
N LEU A 164 -5.42 -24.57 -0.44
CA LEU A 164 -4.60 -24.04 0.64
C LEU A 164 -5.46 -23.58 1.82
N SER A 165 -5.03 -23.94 3.04
CA SER A 165 -5.59 -23.42 4.29
C SER A 165 -5.25 -21.93 4.48
N GLY A 166 -5.93 -21.28 5.42
CA GLY A 166 -5.63 -19.88 5.79
C GLY A 166 -4.20 -19.67 6.25
N ALA A 167 -3.63 -20.63 7.00
CA ALA A 167 -2.26 -20.57 7.47
C ALA A 167 -1.24 -20.73 6.31
N GLU A 168 -1.47 -21.66 5.39
CA GLU A 168 -0.63 -21.85 4.20
C GLU A 168 -0.67 -20.64 3.28
N PHE A 169 -1.83 -20.05 3.07
CA PHE A 169 -1.95 -18.78 2.34
C PHE A 169 -1.22 -17.65 3.06
N GLY A 170 -1.30 -17.59 4.39
CA GLY A 170 -0.55 -16.62 5.20
C GLY A 170 0.96 -16.72 5.00
N LEU A 171 1.51 -17.94 4.96
CA LEU A 171 2.93 -18.19 4.65
C LEU A 171 3.29 -17.73 3.24
N LEU A 172 2.47 -18.07 2.25
CA LEU A 172 2.65 -17.62 0.87
C LEU A 172 2.66 -16.10 0.79
N TRP A 173 1.70 -15.44 1.44
CA TRP A 173 1.65 -13.98 1.49
C TRP A 173 2.90 -13.36 2.10
N SER A 174 3.46 -13.98 3.13
CA SER A 174 4.73 -13.54 3.74
C SER A 174 5.89 -13.61 2.76
N LEU A 175 5.97 -14.65 1.93
CA LEU A 175 6.97 -14.76 0.85
C LEU A 175 6.78 -13.65 -0.20
N LEU A 176 5.53 -13.32 -0.55
CA LEU A 176 5.23 -12.21 -1.46
C LEU A 176 5.64 -10.85 -0.85
N ALA A 177 5.41 -10.66 0.45
CA ALA A 177 5.85 -9.45 1.16
C ALA A 177 7.38 -9.34 1.23
N ILE A 178 8.09 -10.45 1.43
CA ILE A 178 9.57 -10.50 1.35
C ILE A 178 10.04 -10.11 -0.05
N SER A 179 9.37 -10.57 -1.10
CA SER A 179 9.68 -10.20 -2.49
C SER A 179 9.51 -8.70 -2.72
N TYR A 180 8.46 -8.08 -2.16
CA TYR A 180 8.28 -6.62 -2.20
C TYR A 180 9.43 -5.88 -1.48
N ILE A 181 9.82 -6.34 -0.28
CA ILE A 181 10.93 -5.74 0.47
C ILE A 181 12.25 -5.88 -0.29
N ALA A 182 12.50 -7.04 -0.90
CA ALA A 182 13.66 -7.26 -1.76
C ALA A 182 13.70 -6.29 -2.95
N GLY A 183 12.55 -6.05 -3.60
CA GLY A 183 12.42 -5.05 -4.65
C GLY A 183 12.69 -3.63 -4.14
N ALA A 184 12.14 -3.25 -3.00
CA ALA A 184 12.32 -1.93 -2.41
C ALA A 184 13.78 -1.67 -1.99
N THR A 185 14.47 -2.66 -1.45
CA THR A 185 15.91 -2.58 -1.13
C THR A 185 16.78 -2.52 -2.38
N ALA A 186 16.42 -3.31 -3.41
CA ALA A 186 17.10 -3.28 -4.71
C ALA A 186 16.94 -1.93 -5.41
N ALA A 187 15.81 -1.21 -5.20
CA ALA A 187 15.56 0.10 -5.79
C ALA A 187 16.69 1.11 -5.46
N GLY A 188 17.12 1.17 -4.19
CA GLY A 188 18.20 2.04 -3.76
C GLY A 188 19.54 1.70 -4.42
N THR A 189 19.89 0.43 -4.47
CA THR A 189 21.16 -0.04 -5.05
C THR A 189 21.19 0.14 -6.58
N LEU A 190 20.09 -0.23 -7.22
CA LEU A 190 19.98 -0.15 -8.69
C LEU A 190 19.93 1.30 -9.16
N SER A 191 19.28 2.19 -8.41
CA SER A 191 19.23 3.63 -8.71
C SER A 191 20.60 4.30 -8.64
N ARG A 192 21.48 3.87 -7.72
CA ARG A 192 22.87 4.37 -7.66
C ARG A 192 23.70 3.92 -8.87
N ARG A 193 23.42 2.72 -9.42
CA ARG A 193 24.18 2.17 -10.55
C ARG A 193 23.65 2.59 -11.92
N LEU A 194 22.33 2.58 -12.11
CA LEU A 194 21.68 2.77 -13.41
C LEU A 194 20.99 4.14 -13.53
N GLY A 195 20.82 4.86 -12.42
CA GLY A 195 19.98 6.05 -12.34
C GLY A 195 18.51 5.71 -12.11
N ARG A 196 17.76 6.64 -11.48
CA ARG A 196 16.36 6.44 -11.07
C ARG A 196 15.42 6.09 -12.24
N GLN A 197 15.57 6.77 -13.37
CA GLN A 197 14.70 6.57 -14.53
C GLN A 197 14.86 5.18 -15.15
N ARG A 198 16.11 4.72 -15.34
CA ARG A 198 16.39 3.38 -15.89
C ARG A 198 15.89 2.30 -14.91
N THR A 199 16.10 2.48 -13.61
CA THR A 199 15.61 1.55 -12.57
C THR A 199 14.09 1.40 -12.62
N ARG A 200 13.34 2.49 -12.76
CA ARG A 200 11.88 2.44 -12.93
C ARG A 200 11.47 1.69 -14.20
N ARG A 201 12.17 1.91 -15.32
CA ARG A 201 11.88 1.19 -16.57
C ARG A 201 12.16 -0.32 -16.47
N VAL A 202 13.25 -0.70 -15.79
CA VAL A 202 13.55 -2.12 -15.50
C VAL A 202 12.45 -2.72 -14.64
N GLY A 203 12.06 -2.04 -13.56
CA GLY A 203 10.95 -2.48 -12.70
C GLY A 203 9.65 -2.66 -13.48
N LEU A 204 9.33 -1.72 -14.37
CA LEU A 204 8.13 -1.83 -15.19
C LEU A 204 8.20 -2.98 -16.21
N GLY A 205 9.38 -3.26 -16.76
CA GLY A 205 9.60 -4.44 -17.59
C GLY A 205 9.35 -5.74 -16.83
N ILE A 206 9.84 -5.83 -15.58
CA ILE A 206 9.57 -6.98 -14.70
C ILE A 206 8.07 -7.07 -14.37
N ASN A 207 7.39 -5.93 -14.11
CA ASN A 207 5.96 -5.90 -13.85
C ASN A 207 5.14 -6.40 -15.04
N VAL A 208 5.50 -6.00 -16.26
CA VAL A 208 4.88 -6.50 -17.50
C VAL A 208 5.09 -8.01 -17.64
N ALA A 209 6.32 -8.49 -17.47
CA ALA A 209 6.63 -9.93 -17.57
C ALA A 209 5.86 -10.73 -16.51
N ALA A 210 5.81 -10.24 -15.27
CA ALA A 210 5.05 -10.85 -14.18
C ALA A 210 3.55 -10.91 -14.48
N THR A 211 2.99 -9.81 -14.99
CA THR A 211 1.57 -9.72 -15.37
C THR A 211 1.24 -10.67 -16.52
N LEU A 212 2.09 -10.75 -17.55
CA LEU A 212 1.91 -11.70 -18.65
C LEU A 212 1.98 -13.15 -18.16
N LEU A 213 2.93 -13.46 -17.27
CA LEU A 213 3.04 -14.78 -16.67
C LEU A 213 1.81 -15.12 -15.83
N PHE A 214 1.27 -14.15 -15.08
CA PHE A 214 0.03 -14.33 -14.31
C PHE A 214 -1.18 -14.54 -15.24
N VAL A 215 -1.28 -13.78 -16.34
CA VAL A 215 -2.30 -14.00 -17.37
C VAL A 215 -2.19 -15.41 -17.92
N VAL A 216 -1.03 -15.86 -18.34
CA VAL A 216 -0.85 -17.24 -18.83
C VAL A 216 -1.25 -18.26 -17.76
N ALA A 217 -0.79 -18.08 -16.51
CA ALA A 217 -1.13 -18.96 -15.40
C ALA A 217 -2.64 -19.04 -15.14
N ALA A 218 -3.38 -17.93 -15.31
CA ALA A 218 -4.82 -17.87 -15.09
C ALA A 218 -5.62 -18.73 -16.09
N TRP A 219 -5.10 -18.92 -17.31
CA TRP A 219 -5.75 -19.76 -18.34
C TRP A 219 -5.16 -21.17 -18.45
N LEU A 220 -4.12 -21.48 -17.69
CA LEU A 220 -3.50 -22.82 -17.70
C LEU A 220 -4.40 -23.84 -16.99
N GLN A 221 -4.61 -25.00 -17.61
CA GLN A 221 -5.38 -26.12 -17.07
C GLN A 221 -4.55 -27.40 -17.09
N PRO A 222 -4.31 -28.08 -15.98
CA PRO A 222 -4.64 -27.68 -14.59
C PRO A 222 -3.80 -26.47 -14.11
N PRO A 223 -4.32 -25.70 -13.14
CA PRO A 223 -3.58 -24.56 -12.59
C PRO A 223 -2.33 -25.03 -11.85
N LEU A 224 -1.20 -24.35 -12.05
CA LEU A 224 0.09 -24.67 -11.43
C LEU A 224 0.41 -23.67 -10.32
N LEU A 225 0.40 -24.13 -9.07
CA LEU A 225 0.70 -23.30 -7.87
C LEU A 225 2.03 -22.55 -8.01
N GLY A 226 3.08 -23.24 -8.50
CA GLY A 226 4.41 -22.64 -8.66
C GLY A 226 4.42 -21.48 -9.65
N VAL A 227 3.72 -21.59 -10.80
CA VAL A 227 3.66 -20.53 -11.81
C VAL A 227 2.86 -19.33 -11.30
N PHE A 228 1.72 -19.59 -10.65
CA PHE A 228 0.93 -18.55 -9.99
C PHE A 228 1.77 -17.78 -8.95
N SER A 229 2.40 -18.50 -8.02
CA SER A 229 3.16 -17.89 -6.92
C SER A 229 4.40 -17.16 -7.43
N LEU A 230 5.08 -17.70 -8.46
CA LEU A 230 6.22 -17.04 -9.09
C LEU A 230 5.81 -15.71 -9.75
N SER A 231 4.71 -15.72 -10.51
CA SER A 231 4.23 -14.51 -11.18
C SER A 231 3.88 -13.40 -10.18
N LEU A 232 3.23 -13.75 -9.06
CA LEU A 232 2.92 -12.81 -7.99
C LEU A 232 4.18 -12.35 -7.23
N GLY A 233 5.14 -13.24 -6.99
CA GLY A 233 6.43 -12.87 -6.40
C GLY A 233 7.19 -11.86 -7.27
N MET A 234 7.25 -12.08 -8.57
CA MET A 234 7.83 -11.13 -9.53
C MET A 234 7.06 -9.80 -9.55
N LEU A 235 5.73 -9.85 -9.49
CA LEU A 235 4.88 -8.66 -9.43
C LEU A 235 5.17 -7.84 -8.15
N MET A 236 5.22 -8.50 -6.99
CA MET A 236 5.54 -7.84 -5.71
C MET A 236 6.95 -7.27 -5.70
N PHE A 237 7.93 -7.97 -6.25
CA PHE A 237 9.28 -7.45 -6.42
C PHE A 237 9.30 -6.19 -7.29
N ALA A 238 8.62 -6.21 -8.43
CA ALA A 238 8.52 -5.06 -9.32
C ALA A 238 7.81 -3.87 -8.63
N ASN A 239 6.73 -4.14 -7.89
CA ASN A 239 6.02 -3.12 -7.11
C ASN A 239 6.94 -2.48 -6.05
N GLY A 240 7.74 -3.29 -5.34
CA GLY A 240 8.74 -2.81 -4.39
C GLY A 240 9.82 -1.95 -5.08
N LEU A 241 10.25 -2.34 -6.27
CA LEU A 241 11.26 -1.60 -7.03
C LEU A 241 10.75 -0.24 -7.54
N ILE A 242 9.49 -0.17 -7.99
CA ILE A 242 8.93 1.02 -8.63
C ILE A 242 8.35 2.01 -7.62
N SER A 243 7.58 1.53 -6.63
CA SER A 243 6.77 2.37 -5.74
C SER A 243 7.56 3.48 -5.03
N PRO A 244 8.69 3.21 -4.36
CA PRO A 244 9.43 4.27 -3.68
C PRO A 244 10.03 5.28 -4.67
N LEU A 245 10.44 4.84 -5.85
CA LEU A 245 11.01 5.71 -6.87
C LEU A 245 9.96 6.59 -7.57
N ALA A 246 8.76 6.07 -7.77
CA ALA A 246 7.66 6.83 -8.35
C ALA A 246 7.14 7.88 -7.35
N LEU A 247 7.00 7.51 -6.07
CA LEU A 247 6.59 8.45 -5.02
C LEU A 247 7.65 9.55 -4.81
N ALA A 248 8.93 9.20 -4.75
CA ALA A 248 10.02 10.18 -4.63
C ALA A 248 10.02 11.14 -5.83
N ALA A 249 9.85 10.63 -7.05
CA ALA A 249 9.80 11.48 -8.24
C ALA A 249 8.61 12.44 -8.26
N ALA A 250 7.45 12.01 -7.74
CA ALA A 250 6.29 12.89 -7.59
C ALA A 250 6.52 14.06 -6.60
N VAL A 251 7.46 13.90 -5.66
CA VAL A 251 7.77 14.91 -4.63
C VAL A 251 8.93 15.81 -5.06
N ASP A 252 9.93 15.26 -5.76
CA ASP A 252 11.19 15.94 -6.06
C ASP A 252 11.00 17.21 -6.91
N ASP A 253 10.02 17.24 -7.82
CA ASP A 253 9.75 18.38 -8.69
C ASP A 253 9.10 19.58 -7.96
N HIS A 254 8.57 19.38 -6.76
CA HIS A 254 7.85 20.38 -5.97
C HIS A 254 8.29 20.39 -4.49
N PRO A 255 9.55 20.77 -4.17
CA PRO A 255 10.07 20.69 -2.79
C PRO A 255 9.25 21.49 -1.76
N GLN A 256 8.69 22.65 -2.16
CA GLN A 256 7.88 23.50 -1.29
C GLN A 256 6.51 22.87 -0.96
N LEU A 257 6.03 21.95 -1.80
CA LEU A 257 4.77 21.24 -1.65
C LEU A 257 4.99 19.74 -1.31
N ALA A 258 6.19 19.36 -0.88
CA ALA A 258 6.58 17.95 -0.68
C ALA A 258 5.58 17.15 0.17
N GLY A 259 5.09 17.73 1.26
CA GLY A 259 4.08 17.10 2.11
C GLY A 259 2.73 16.91 1.41
N VAL A 260 2.29 17.93 0.67
CA VAL A 260 1.04 17.87 -0.11
C VAL A 260 1.19 16.86 -1.26
N ALA A 261 2.32 16.86 -1.95
CA ALA A 261 2.62 15.94 -3.05
C ALA A 261 2.63 14.46 -2.59
N ALA A 262 3.30 14.15 -1.47
CA ALA A 262 3.32 12.81 -0.91
C ALA A 262 1.92 12.35 -0.44
N GLY A 263 1.20 13.22 0.27
CA GLY A 263 -0.15 12.95 0.75
C GLY A 263 -1.14 12.74 -0.39
N LEU A 264 -1.10 13.61 -1.40
CA LEU A 264 -1.97 13.54 -2.58
C LEU A 264 -1.69 12.28 -3.41
N SER A 265 -0.41 11.95 -3.67
CA SER A 265 -0.03 10.73 -4.37
C SER A 265 -0.52 9.48 -3.66
N SER A 266 -0.36 9.42 -2.33
CA SER A 266 -0.84 8.30 -1.52
C SER A 266 -2.37 8.20 -1.51
N SER A 267 -3.08 9.34 -1.44
CA SER A 267 -4.54 9.37 -1.49
C SER A 267 -5.08 8.90 -2.84
N ILE A 268 -4.49 9.36 -3.96
CA ILE A 268 -4.85 8.91 -5.31
C ILE A 268 -4.61 7.40 -5.43
N ALA A 269 -3.45 6.91 -4.95
CA ALA A 269 -3.14 5.49 -4.99
C ALA A 269 -4.14 4.64 -4.21
N MET A 270 -4.57 5.09 -3.02
CA MET A 270 -5.60 4.41 -2.25
C MET A 270 -6.96 4.41 -2.93
N LEU A 271 -7.38 5.54 -3.53
CA LEU A 271 -8.64 5.62 -4.27
C LEU A 271 -8.66 4.70 -5.49
N VAL A 272 -7.57 4.68 -6.28
CA VAL A 272 -7.43 3.78 -7.43
C VAL A 272 -7.42 2.31 -6.98
N SER A 273 -6.69 1.99 -5.92
CA SER A 273 -6.63 0.64 -5.35
C SER A 273 -7.99 0.18 -4.83
N MET A 274 -8.73 1.07 -4.17
CA MET A 274 -10.09 0.80 -3.69
C MET A 274 -11.04 0.54 -4.87
N ALA A 275 -11.01 1.36 -5.91
CA ALA A 275 -11.83 1.15 -7.11
C ALA A 275 -11.50 -0.22 -7.76
N CYS A 276 -10.21 -0.55 -7.91
CA CYS A 276 -9.80 -1.85 -8.42
C CYS A 276 -10.23 -3.01 -7.52
N ALA A 277 -10.16 -2.86 -6.19
CA ALA A 277 -10.62 -3.87 -5.25
C ALA A 277 -12.14 -4.12 -5.35
N ILE A 278 -12.94 -3.04 -5.44
CA ILE A 278 -14.40 -3.13 -5.63
C ILE A 278 -14.73 -3.85 -6.94
N ILE A 279 -14.08 -3.45 -8.05
CA ILE A 279 -14.27 -4.10 -9.35
C ILE A 279 -13.87 -5.57 -9.27
N THR A 280 -12.72 -5.88 -8.68
CA THR A 280 -12.27 -7.27 -8.50
C THR A 280 -13.28 -8.11 -7.75
N GLY A 281 -13.78 -7.61 -6.61
CA GLY A 281 -14.81 -8.32 -5.83
C GLY A 281 -16.10 -8.52 -6.61
N ALA A 282 -16.51 -7.54 -7.41
CA ALA A 282 -17.74 -7.60 -8.21
C ALA A 282 -17.66 -8.58 -9.39
N ILE A 283 -16.48 -8.72 -10.02
CA ILE A 283 -16.27 -9.60 -11.16
C ILE A 283 -15.74 -11.00 -10.78
N TYR A 284 -15.48 -11.24 -9.49
CA TYR A 284 -14.93 -12.51 -9.04
C TYR A 284 -15.96 -13.63 -9.14
N ASP A 285 -15.67 -14.60 -10.00
CA ASP A 285 -16.49 -15.79 -10.27
C ASP A 285 -15.87 -17.09 -9.71
N GLY A 286 -14.81 -16.96 -8.91
CA GLY A 286 -14.03 -18.09 -8.40
C GLY A 286 -12.89 -18.52 -9.32
N THR A 287 -12.64 -17.79 -10.41
CA THR A 287 -11.50 -18.01 -11.31
C THR A 287 -10.51 -16.84 -11.20
N ALA A 288 -9.29 -17.04 -11.73
CA ALA A 288 -8.29 -15.99 -11.80
C ALA A 288 -8.46 -15.03 -12.98
N HIS A 289 -9.38 -15.31 -13.91
CA HIS A 289 -9.48 -14.59 -15.20
C HIS A 289 -9.75 -13.09 -14.99
N GLY A 290 -10.76 -12.75 -14.17
CA GLY A 290 -11.10 -11.34 -13.88
C GLY A 290 -9.93 -10.57 -13.27
N CYS A 291 -9.21 -11.18 -12.33
CA CYS A 291 -8.01 -10.59 -11.74
C CYS A 291 -6.91 -10.37 -12.78
N ALA A 292 -6.67 -11.36 -13.64
CA ALA A 292 -5.63 -11.29 -14.67
C ALA A 292 -5.89 -10.17 -15.68
N VAL A 293 -7.14 -10.02 -16.13
CA VAL A 293 -7.54 -8.92 -17.01
C VAL A 293 -7.35 -7.55 -16.33
N LEU A 294 -7.79 -7.41 -15.08
CA LEU A 294 -7.67 -6.13 -14.37
C LEU A 294 -6.23 -5.79 -14.05
N MET A 295 -5.38 -6.78 -13.73
CA MET A 295 -3.94 -6.59 -13.58
C MET A 295 -3.26 -6.17 -14.89
N ALA A 296 -3.67 -6.75 -16.03
CA ALA A 296 -3.15 -6.32 -17.33
C ALA A 296 -3.54 -4.88 -17.67
N ILE A 297 -4.77 -4.47 -17.36
CA ILE A 297 -5.23 -3.09 -17.53
C ILE A 297 -4.42 -2.13 -16.65
N THR A 298 -4.25 -2.42 -15.36
CA THR A 298 -3.48 -1.56 -14.45
C THR A 298 -2.01 -1.50 -14.85
N CYS A 299 -1.42 -2.59 -15.33
CA CYS A 299 -0.07 -2.63 -15.87
C CYS A 299 0.07 -1.72 -17.12
N ALA A 300 -0.86 -1.78 -18.07
CA ALA A 300 -0.87 -0.92 -19.25
C ALA A 300 -1.02 0.57 -18.88
N LEU A 301 -1.90 0.87 -17.91
CA LEU A 301 -2.08 2.23 -17.39
C LEU A 301 -0.85 2.75 -16.65
N ALA A 302 -0.15 1.91 -15.88
CA ALA A 302 1.11 2.26 -15.24
C ALA A 302 2.20 2.60 -16.29
N TRP A 303 2.28 1.80 -17.33
CA TRP A 303 3.18 2.07 -18.46
C TRP A 303 2.87 3.40 -19.16
N TRP A 304 1.61 3.64 -19.46
CA TRP A 304 1.16 4.91 -20.06
C TRP A 304 1.48 6.11 -19.17
N ALA A 305 1.19 6.01 -17.87
CA ALA A 305 1.45 7.06 -16.88
C ALA A 305 2.94 7.39 -16.79
N MET A 306 3.82 6.38 -16.78
CA MET A 306 5.26 6.58 -16.75
C MET A 306 5.78 7.25 -18.03
N ARG A 307 5.27 6.87 -19.21
CA ARG A 307 5.64 7.56 -20.47
C ARG A 307 5.25 9.03 -20.47
N ARG A 308 4.06 9.32 -19.91
CA ARG A 308 3.58 10.70 -19.76
C ARG A 308 4.53 11.52 -18.85
N ALA A 309 4.98 10.95 -17.73
CA ALA A 309 5.94 11.60 -16.85
C ALA A 309 7.30 11.82 -17.52
N ASP A 310 7.85 10.79 -18.19
CA ASP A 310 9.13 10.89 -18.90
C ASP A 310 9.10 11.95 -20.02
N SER A 311 7.98 12.12 -20.73
CA SER A 311 7.86 13.13 -21.78
C SER A 311 7.80 14.55 -21.22
N ALA A 312 7.23 14.76 -20.05
CA ALA A 312 7.22 16.06 -19.37
C ALA A 312 8.63 16.50 -18.96
N SER A 313 9.42 15.59 -18.37
CA SER A 313 10.80 15.90 -17.95
C SER A 313 11.72 16.27 -19.12
N MET A 314 11.57 15.61 -20.29
CA MET A 314 12.34 15.95 -21.49
C MET A 314 11.98 17.34 -22.06
N SER A 315 10.74 17.79 -21.91
CA SER A 315 10.32 19.12 -22.39
C SER A 315 10.90 20.26 -21.55
N THR A 316 11.13 20.03 -20.26
CA THR A 316 11.71 21.01 -19.33
C THR A 316 13.21 21.17 -19.56
N THR A 317 13.92 20.06 -19.77
CA THR A 317 15.39 20.07 -20.07
C THR A 317 15.72 20.70 -21.43
N ARG A 318 14.78 20.76 -22.36
CA ARG A 318 14.96 21.34 -23.71
C ARG A 318 14.71 22.86 -23.74
N LYS A 319 14.09 23.41 -22.69
CA LYS A 319 13.80 24.85 -22.54
C LYS A 319 14.79 25.59 -21.63
N ALA A 320 15.59 24.87 -20.86
CA ALA A 320 16.72 25.36 -20.05
C ALA A 320 18.04 25.26 -20.86
#